data_1bd67d216ebcbce81a4329b45e97703c
#
_entry.id   1bd67d216ebcbce81a4329b45e97703c
#
_cell.length_a   1.000
_cell.length_b   1.000
_cell.length_c   1.000
_cell.angle_alpha   90.00
_cell.angle_beta   90.00
_cell.angle_gamma   90.00
#
_symmetry.space_group_name_H-M   'P 1'
#
loop_
_entity.id
_entity.type
_entity.pdbx_description
1 polymer ?
#
loop_
_entity_poly.entity_id
_entity_poly.type
_entity_poly.pdbx_seq_one_letter_code
_entity_poly.pdbx_strand_id
1 'polypeptide(L)'
;MDRRGVFGAAIAGVSILAGCTLAPKYVRPEAPVAETFPEGPEEAQELHASDLGWRDVFADERLQRLIEIALDNNRDLRVAALNVERFQAQYRIELSPLFPAVNASGQATFQELPAAIPSSRFAPKEQYAANLNVTAWELDLFGRIRSLSEAALERYFASRETQRSVHIALVAQVAIAHFQERAAARQLELARQTLELVRESYRLTRRSFEMGVASELDLRTAESQVETARFNLALYEQRHAQAVNGLTLLLGAPIPEDLPAGDSLEFISVRTDLPPGLPSDLLQRRPDILAAEHQLKSANASIGAARAAFFPRISLTGAAGFASTELDQLFSGDSFTWNFVPRIDIPIFQGGRLRASLDVAEITKSIEIATYERTIQQAFREVADALVARKAIEERVQAQAARVAANQRRYELAERRYRAGVDSYVTLLTAQRDLYASQQTLIDAHFERLANVADLYRALGGGWLETSQRTARAEEADG
;
A
#
# COMPACT_ATOMS: atom_id res chain seq x y z
N MET A 1 -15.12 -52.88 -38.06
CA MET A 1 -15.29 -51.84 -37.02
C MET A 1 -14.15 -50.87 -37.16
N ASP A 2 -14.49 -49.66 -37.52
CA ASP A 2 -13.56 -48.66 -38.05
C ASP A 2 -12.75 -48.01 -36.93
N ARG A 3 -11.42 -48.27 -36.87
CA ARG A 3 -10.51 -47.76 -35.86
C ARG A 3 -10.44 -46.20 -35.83
N ARG A 4 -10.88 -45.55 -36.89
CA ARG A 4 -10.92 -44.09 -37.01
C ARG A 4 -12.07 -43.45 -36.21
N GLY A 5 -13.20 -44.13 -36.05
CA GLY A 5 -14.36 -43.63 -35.27
C GLY A 5 -14.13 -43.64 -33.76
N VAL A 6 -13.36 -44.62 -33.25
CA VAL A 6 -13.08 -44.71 -31.78
C VAL A 6 -12.07 -43.62 -31.33
N PHE A 7 -11.10 -43.28 -32.20
CA PHE A 7 -10.16 -42.18 -31.90
C PHE A 7 -10.82 -40.79 -31.92
N GLY A 8 -11.76 -40.56 -32.83
CA GLY A 8 -12.53 -39.32 -32.91
C GLY A 8 -13.45 -39.08 -31.70
N ALA A 9 -14.13 -40.16 -31.22
CA ALA A 9 -15.00 -40.09 -30.05
C ALA A 9 -14.20 -39.91 -28.74
N ALA A 10 -12.99 -40.50 -28.63
CA ALA A 10 -12.12 -40.31 -27.47
C ALA A 10 -11.57 -38.88 -27.39
N ILE A 11 -11.21 -38.24 -28.51
CA ILE A 11 -10.74 -36.87 -28.57
C ILE A 11 -11.86 -35.86 -28.26
N ALA A 12 -13.09 -36.11 -28.76
CA ALA A 12 -14.25 -35.26 -28.45
C ALA A 12 -14.69 -35.38 -26.98
N GLY A 13 -14.60 -36.57 -26.37
CA GLY A 13 -14.88 -36.78 -24.93
C GLY A 13 -13.88 -36.09 -24.02
N VAL A 14 -12.59 -36.00 -24.38
CA VAL A 14 -11.54 -35.31 -23.64
C VAL A 14 -11.72 -33.78 -23.71
N SER A 15 -12.22 -33.26 -24.84
CA SER A 15 -12.43 -31.80 -25.00
C SER A 15 -13.56 -31.26 -24.15
N ILE A 16 -14.55 -32.05 -23.76
CA ILE A 16 -15.68 -31.62 -22.88
C ILE A 16 -15.27 -31.61 -21.40
N LEU A 17 -14.32 -32.46 -20.99
CA LEU A 17 -13.79 -32.49 -19.62
C LEU A 17 -12.72 -31.41 -19.36
N ALA A 18 -12.14 -30.82 -20.40
CA ALA A 18 -11.08 -29.84 -20.30
C ALA A 18 -11.51 -28.47 -19.73
N GLY A 19 -12.81 -28.23 -19.49
CA GLY A 19 -13.37 -26.98 -19.00
C GLY A 19 -13.72 -26.94 -17.51
N CYS A 20 -13.72 -28.04 -16.77
CA CYS A 20 -14.23 -28.10 -15.40
C CYS A 20 -13.12 -27.83 -14.37
N THR A 21 -13.22 -26.74 -13.66
CA THR A 21 -12.53 -26.55 -12.37
C THR A 21 -13.44 -27.08 -11.25
N LEU A 22 -12.83 -27.67 -10.21
CA LEU A 22 -13.56 -28.12 -9.00
C LEU A 22 -13.60 -27.00 -7.93
N ALA A 23 -13.16 -25.82 -8.26
CA ALA A 23 -13.28 -24.64 -7.39
C ALA A 23 -14.77 -24.29 -7.18
N PRO A 24 -15.17 -23.92 -5.96
CA PRO A 24 -16.52 -23.44 -5.71
C PRO A 24 -16.75 -22.13 -6.51
N LYS A 25 -17.99 -21.92 -6.98
CA LYS A 25 -18.35 -20.64 -7.58
C LYS A 25 -18.11 -19.52 -6.54
N TYR A 26 -17.35 -18.50 -6.94
CA TYR A 26 -17.13 -17.34 -6.09
C TYR A 26 -18.43 -16.54 -5.93
N VAL A 27 -18.74 -16.19 -4.69
CA VAL A 27 -19.82 -15.28 -4.33
C VAL A 27 -19.20 -14.23 -3.42
N ARG A 28 -19.37 -12.95 -3.76
CA ARG A 28 -18.86 -11.83 -2.94
C ARG A 28 -19.64 -11.81 -1.62
N PRO A 29 -18.96 -11.80 -0.46
CA PRO A 29 -19.62 -11.61 0.83
C PRO A 29 -20.34 -10.26 0.91
N GLU A 30 -21.41 -10.19 1.69
CA GLU A 30 -22.08 -8.94 1.99
C GLU A 30 -21.19 -8.01 2.83
N ALA A 31 -21.31 -6.70 2.62
CA ALA A 31 -20.52 -5.74 3.38
C ALA A 31 -21.11 -5.55 4.78
N PRO A 32 -20.35 -5.77 5.88
CA PRO A 32 -20.84 -5.69 7.24
C PRO A 32 -20.82 -4.25 7.79
N VAL A 33 -21.32 -3.28 7.00
CA VAL A 33 -21.33 -1.85 7.32
C VAL A 33 -22.69 -1.22 6.98
N ALA A 34 -22.97 -0.04 7.56
CA ALA A 34 -24.18 0.71 7.28
C ALA A 34 -24.24 1.16 5.80
N GLU A 35 -25.44 1.40 5.28
CA GLU A 35 -25.66 1.85 3.90
C GLU A 35 -25.25 3.30 3.65
N THR A 36 -25.18 4.13 4.69
CA THR A 36 -24.77 5.54 4.64
C THR A 36 -23.68 5.85 5.67
N PHE A 37 -22.87 6.88 5.38
CA PHE A 37 -21.91 7.41 6.37
C PHE A 37 -22.62 8.35 7.37
N PRO A 38 -22.17 8.41 8.64
CA PRO A 38 -22.53 9.51 9.51
C PRO A 38 -22.13 10.85 8.84
N GLU A 39 -23.05 11.83 8.81
CA GLU A 39 -22.81 13.14 8.15
C GLU A 39 -22.51 13.05 6.63
N GLY A 40 -22.78 11.91 5.99
CA GLY A 40 -22.65 11.72 4.54
C GLY A 40 -23.95 12.01 3.78
N PRO A 41 -23.90 12.07 2.45
CA PRO A 41 -25.09 12.20 1.63
C PRO A 41 -25.95 10.93 1.70
N GLU A 42 -27.27 11.11 1.61
CA GLU A 42 -28.23 10.00 1.55
C GLU A 42 -28.33 9.37 0.15
N GLU A 43 -27.97 10.12 -0.89
CA GLU A 43 -28.04 9.70 -2.29
C GLU A 43 -26.65 9.61 -2.93
N ALA A 44 -26.52 8.71 -3.92
CA ALA A 44 -25.31 8.56 -4.70
C ALA A 44 -24.95 9.86 -5.45
N GLN A 45 -23.68 10.23 -5.43
CA GLN A 45 -23.17 11.39 -6.16
C GLN A 45 -22.55 10.93 -7.50
N GLU A 46 -22.70 11.75 -8.56
CA GLU A 46 -22.09 11.44 -9.87
C GLU A 46 -20.56 11.54 -9.85
N LEU A 47 -20.02 12.43 -9.03
CA LEU A 47 -18.58 12.65 -8.89
C LEU A 47 -18.08 11.95 -7.62
N HIS A 48 -17.01 11.16 -7.76
CA HIS A 48 -16.35 10.50 -6.62
C HIS A 48 -14.96 11.09 -6.38
N ALA A 49 -14.51 11.11 -5.14
CA ALA A 49 -13.19 11.60 -4.80
C ALA A 49 -12.05 10.79 -5.47
N SER A 50 -12.28 9.51 -5.77
CA SER A 50 -11.35 8.67 -6.53
C SER A 50 -11.15 9.08 -8.00
N ASP A 51 -12.09 9.86 -8.57
CA ASP A 51 -12.04 10.35 -9.95
C ASP A 51 -11.33 11.72 -10.04
N LEU A 52 -11.01 12.33 -8.88
CA LEU A 52 -10.24 13.55 -8.78
C LEU A 52 -8.75 13.27 -8.83
N GLY A 53 -8.03 14.02 -9.65
CA GLY A 53 -6.57 14.01 -9.67
C GLY A 53 -5.98 14.70 -8.43
N TRP A 54 -4.84 14.21 -7.96
CA TRP A 54 -4.19 14.82 -6.79
C TRP A 54 -3.72 16.26 -7.04
N ARG A 55 -3.44 16.64 -8.30
CA ARG A 55 -3.13 18.05 -8.67
C ARG A 55 -4.33 18.98 -8.47
N ASP A 56 -5.54 18.49 -8.73
CA ASP A 56 -6.76 19.27 -8.57
C ASP A 56 -7.19 19.38 -7.09
N VAL A 57 -6.73 18.45 -6.25
CA VAL A 57 -6.98 18.48 -4.80
C VAL A 57 -5.92 19.30 -4.08
N PHE A 58 -4.65 19.17 -4.44
CA PHE A 58 -3.53 19.90 -3.86
C PHE A 58 -2.99 20.92 -4.86
N ALA A 59 -3.52 22.14 -4.81
CA ALA A 59 -3.19 23.19 -5.77
C ALA A 59 -1.86 23.93 -5.47
N ASP A 60 -1.22 23.68 -4.32
CA ASP A 60 0.10 24.25 -3.97
C ASP A 60 1.19 23.67 -4.88
N GLU A 61 1.86 24.52 -5.66
CA GLU A 61 2.87 24.11 -6.65
C GLU A 61 4.08 23.42 -6.00
N ARG A 62 4.47 23.88 -4.80
CA ARG A 62 5.57 23.24 -4.05
C ARG A 62 5.18 21.81 -3.65
N LEU A 63 3.98 21.63 -3.12
CA LEU A 63 3.47 20.29 -2.75
C LEU A 63 3.36 19.39 -3.97
N GLN A 64 2.85 19.88 -5.10
CA GLN A 64 2.78 19.11 -6.33
C GLN A 64 4.16 18.59 -6.76
N ARG A 65 5.16 19.47 -6.71
CA ARG A 65 6.54 19.08 -7.05
C ARG A 65 7.14 18.07 -6.07
N LEU A 66 6.83 18.18 -4.78
CA LEU A 66 7.26 17.20 -3.77
C LEU A 66 6.60 15.83 -3.99
N ILE A 67 5.31 15.80 -4.36
CA ILE A 67 4.61 14.54 -4.70
C ILE A 67 5.27 13.88 -5.92
N GLU A 68 5.58 14.63 -7.00
CA GLU A 68 6.29 14.09 -8.17
C GLU A 68 7.61 13.43 -7.77
N ILE A 69 8.44 14.15 -7.02
CA ILE A 69 9.75 13.64 -6.56
C ILE A 69 9.57 12.35 -5.75
N ALA A 70 8.56 12.30 -4.87
CA ALA A 70 8.27 11.12 -4.08
C ALA A 70 7.83 9.94 -4.95
N LEU A 71 6.93 10.15 -5.90
CA LEU A 71 6.46 9.11 -6.81
C LEU A 71 7.59 8.50 -7.63
N ASP A 72 8.58 9.31 -8.03
CA ASP A 72 9.74 8.86 -8.80
C ASP A 72 10.79 8.14 -7.95
N ASN A 73 10.97 8.55 -6.70
CA ASN A 73 12.14 8.16 -5.89
C ASN A 73 11.83 7.34 -4.64
N ASN A 74 10.56 7.28 -4.20
CA ASN A 74 10.22 6.59 -2.96
C ASN A 74 10.53 5.09 -3.02
N ARG A 75 11.23 4.58 -1.99
CA ARG A 75 11.70 3.18 -1.95
C ARG A 75 10.57 2.19 -1.67
N ASP A 76 9.58 2.56 -0.89
CA ASP A 76 8.45 1.67 -0.58
C ASP A 76 7.55 1.48 -1.81
N LEU A 77 7.33 2.55 -2.59
CA LEU A 77 6.61 2.46 -3.86
C LEU A 77 7.38 1.59 -4.87
N ARG A 78 8.72 1.71 -4.93
CA ARG A 78 9.56 0.84 -5.76
C ARG A 78 9.49 -0.63 -5.33
N VAL A 79 9.51 -0.89 -4.01
CA VAL A 79 9.34 -2.26 -3.47
C VAL A 79 7.96 -2.81 -3.85
N ALA A 80 6.90 -2.00 -3.77
CA ALA A 80 5.56 -2.40 -4.20
C ALA A 80 5.52 -2.76 -5.70
N ALA A 81 6.15 -1.95 -6.57
CA ALA A 81 6.25 -2.23 -8.00
C ALA A 81 7.02 -3.54 -8.29
N LEU A 82 8.16 -3.75 -7.65
CA LEU A 82 8.94 -5.00 -7.78
C LEU A 82 8.18 -6.23 -7.26
N ASN A 83 7.33 -6.07 -6.24
CA ASN A 83 6.45 -7.15 -5.79
C ASN A 83 5.42 -7.53 -6.86
N VAL A 84 4.88 -6.57 -7.62
CA VAL A 84 3.99 -6.88 -8.75
C VAL A 84 4.71 -7.72 -9.80
N GLU A 85 5.94 -7.36 -10.19
CA GLU A 85 6.76 -8.13 -11.13
C GLU A 85 7.06 -9.54 -10.60
N ARG A 86 7.37 -9.65 -9.30
CA ARG A 86 7.60 -10.93 -8.64
C ARG A 86 6.36 -11.84 -8.69
N PHE A 87 5.18 -11.33 -8.36
CA PHE A 87 3.94 -12.12 -8.42
C PHE A 87 3.55 -12.47 -9.85
N GLN A 88 3.83 -11.59 -10.82
CA GLN A 88 3.66 -11.91 -12.23
C GLN A 88 4.57 -13.06 -12.68
N ALA A 89 5.84 -13.06 -12.25
CA ALA A 89 6.76 -14.16 -12.53
C ALA A 89 6.30 -15.45 -11.84
N GLN A 90 5.81 -15.37 -10.61
CA GLN A 90 5.28 -16.52 -9.87
C GLN A 90 4.02 -17.11 -10.53
N TYR A 91 3.12 -16.28 -11.05
CA TYR A 91 1.99 -16.73 -11.86
C TYR A 91 2.46 -17.54 -13.09
N ARG A 92 3.51 -17.06 -13.80
CA ARG A 92 4.07 -17.81 -14.96
C ARG A 92 4.67 -19.14 -14.56
N ILE A 93 5.27 -19.23 -13.35
CA ILE A 93 5.78 -20.50 -12.80
C ILE A 93 4.63 -21.46 -12.55
N GLU A 94 3.54 -21.01 -11.91
CA GLU A 94 2.36 -21.86 -11.63
C GLU A 94 1.57 -22.22 -12.90
N LEU A 95 1.68 -21.44 -13.96
CA LEU A 95 1.09 -21.71 -15.26
C LEU A 95 1.91 -22.74 -16.06
N SER A 96 3.23 -22.79 -15.88
CA SER A 96 4.15 -23.58 -16.68
C SER A 96 3.84 -25.09 -16.68
N PRO A 97 3.31 -25.74 -15.60
CA PRO A 97 3.00 -27.16 -15.61
C PRO A 97 1.84 -27.56 -16.55
N LEU A 98 1.08 -26.60 -17.11
CA LEU A 98 0.13 -26.87 -18.19
C LEU A 98 0.81 -27.32 -19.47
N PHE A 99 2.10 -27.03 -19.63
CA PHE A 99 2.91 -27.40 -20.80
C PHE A 99 3.97 -28.44 -20.42
N PRO A 100 4.33 -29.36 -21.31
CA PRO A 100 5.39 -30.33 -21.03
C PRO A 100 6.75 -29.64 -20.93
N ALA A 101 7.51 -29.95 -19.87
CA ALA A 101 8.90 -29.55 -19.75
C ALA A 101 9.79 -30.54 -20.54
N VAL A 102 10.51 -30.03 -21.55
CA VAL A 102 11.43 -30.83 -22.35
C VAL A 102 12.85 -30.61 -21.83
N ASN A 103 13.51 -31.70 -21.46
CA ASN A 103 14.88 -31.68 -20.95
C ASN A 103 15.79 -32.53 -21.86
N ALA A 104 17.03 -32.09 -22.03
CA ALA A 104 18.09 -32.90 -22.60
C ALA A 104 18.91 -33.53 -21.46
N SER A 105 19.17 -34.82 -21.54
CA SER A 105 20.00 -35.53 -20.56
C SER A 105 21.05 -36.41 -21.23
N GLY A 106 22.27 -36.40 -20.70
CA GLY A 106 23.34 -37.34 -21.02
C GLY A 106 23.69 -38.16 -19.78
N GLN A 107 23.80 -39.47 -19.93
CA GLN A 107 24.12 -40.38 -18.82
C GLN A 107 25.12 -41.44 -19.27
N ALA A 108 26.12 -41.71 -18.44
CA ALA A 108 26.95 -42.87 -18.54
C ALA A 108 26.75 -43.73 -17.26
N THR A 109 26.39 -44.98 -17.45
CA THR A 109 26.20 -45.92 -16.34
C THR A 109 27.26 -47.02 -16.41
N PHE A 110 28.03 -47.16 -15.33
CA PHE A 110 29.01 -48.23 -15.15
C PHE A 110 28.53 -49.07 -14.02
N GLN A 111 28.29 -50.41 -14.28
CA GLN A 111 27.76 -51.30 -13.25
C GLN A 111 28.32 -52.68 -13.38
N GLU A 112 28.57 -53.32 -12.25
CA GLU A 112 28.85 -54.76 -12.17
C GLU A 112 27.85 -55.43 -11.24
N LEU A 113 27.01 -56.29 -11.80
CA LEU A 113 26.00 -56.99 -11.03
C LEU A 113 26.59 -58.30 -10.47
N PRO A 114 26.21 -58.69 -9.21
CA PRO A 114 26.65 -59.94 -8.62
C PRO A 114 26.24 -61.13 -9.50
N ALA A 115 27.13 -62.13 -9.65
CA ALA A 115 26.88 -63.31 -10.45
C ALA A 115 25.70 -64.17 -9.94
N ALA A 116 25.27 -63.99 -8.71
CA ALA A 116 24.10 -64.62 -8.11
C ALA A 116 22.77 -64.13 -8.70
N ILE A 117 22.74 -63.02 -9.42
CA ILE A 117 21.55 -62.51 -10.11
C ILE A 117 21.54 -63.10 -11.54
N PRO A 118 20.59 -63.96 -11.92
CA PRO A 118 20.59 -64.66 -13.22
C PRO A 118 20.66 -63.68 -14.42
N SER A 119 20.07 -62.47 -14.32
CA SER A 119 20.08 -61.44 -15.36
C SER A 119 21.42 -60.70 -15.49
N SER A 120 22.35 -60.85 -14.55
CA SER A 120 23.67 -60.16 -14.56
C SER A 120 24.52 -60.53 -15.77
N ARG A 121 24.36 -61.74 -16.34
CA ARG A 121 25.08 -62.20 -17.52
C ARG A 121 24.70 -61.47 -18.82
N PHE A 122 23.55 -60.83 -18.85
CA PHE A 122 23.01 -60.10 -20.01
C PHE A 122 22.98 -58.58 -19.78
N ALA A 123 23.26 -58.11 -18.58
CA ALA A 123 23.29 -56.69 -18.28
C ALA A 123 24.58 -56.06 -18.81
N PRO A 124 24.51 -54.98 -19.60
CA PRO A 124 25.70 -54.29 -20.02
C PRO A 124 26.48 -53.71 -18.83
N LYS A 125 27.80 -53.86 -18.84
CA LYS A 125 28.69 -53.28 -17.84
C LYS A 125 28.80 -51.78 -18.01
N GLU A 126 28.70 -51.29 -19.20
CA GLU A 126 28.74 -49.88 -19.58
C GLU A 126 27.54 -49.57 -20.44
N GLN A 127 26.93 -48.41 -20.22
CA GLN A 127 25.82 -47.91 -21.04
C GLN A 127 25.92 -46.38 -21.10
N TYR A 128 25.84 -45.85 -22.28
CA TYR A 128 25.81 -44.44 -22.59
C TYR A 128 24.45 -44.10 -23.16
N ALA A 129 23.85 -42.96 -22.74
CA ALA A 129 22.57 -42.49 -23.24
C ALA A 129 22.56 -40.97 -23.40
N ALA A 130 21.94 -40.51 -24.48
CA ALA A 130 21.71 -39.08 -24.74
C ALA A 130 20.25 -38.93 -25.22
N ASN A 131 19.40 -38.27 -24.38
CA ASN A 131 17.96 -38.25 -24.63
C ASN A 131 17.39 -36.83 -24.49
N LEU A 132 16.35 -36.54 -25.27
CA LEU A 132 15.35 -35.52 -24.98
C LEU A 132 14.21 -36.21 -24.24
N ASN A 133 13.81 -35.66 -23.10
CA ASN A 133 12.78 -36.28 -22.26
C ASN A 133 11.76 -35.28 -21.74
N VAL A 134 10.53 -35.75 -21.58
CA VAL A 134 9.44 -35.13 -20.83
C VAL A 134 9.16 -36.03 -19.64
N THR A 135 9.32 -35.49 -18.41
CA THR A 135 9.18 -36.28 -17.19
C THR A 135 7.87 -35.94 -16.47
N ALA A 136 6.96 -36.93 -16.36
CA ALA A 136 5.75 -36.87 -15.56
C ALA A 136 4.87 -35.63 -15.79
N TRP A 137 4.74 -35.20 -17.05
CA TRP A 137 3.82 -34.09 -17.37
C TRP A 137 2.40 -34.49 -17.05
N GLU A 138 1.73 -33.72 -16.17
CA GLU A 138 0.36 -33.99 -15.72
C GLU A 138 -0.67 -33.45 -16.69
N LEU A 139 -1.60 -34.34 -17.11
CA LEU A 139 -2.80 -33.93 -17.85
C LEU A 139 -3.83 -33.40 -16.87
N ASP A 140 -4.08 -32.07 -16.88
CA ASP A 140 -4.96 -31.40 -15.91
C ASP A 140 -6.45 -31.60 -16.23
N LEU A 141 -6.93 -32.82 -16.13
CA LEU A 141 -8.33 -33.17 -16.43
C LEU A 141 -9.29 -32.63 -15.36
N PHE A 142 -8.85 -32.57 -14.10
CA PHE A 142 -9.67 -32.17 -12.96
C PHE A 142 -9.39 -30.74 -12.49
N GLY A 143 -8.61 -29.96 -13.23
CA GLY A 143 -8.39 -28.55 -12.98
C GLY A 143 -7.49 -28.25 -11.79
N ARG A 144 -6.62 -29.17 -11.37
CA ARG A 144 -5.69 -28.94 -10.27
C ARG A 144 -4.68 -27.84 -10.59
N ILE A 145 -4.00 -27.95 -11.73
CA ILE A 145 -3.00 -26.98 -12.17
C ILE A 145 -3.67 -25.66 -12.52
N ARG A 146 -4.82 -25.69 -13.22
CA ARG A 146 -5.59 -24.49 -13.53
C ARG A 146 -6.05 -23.75 -12.28
N SER A 147 -6.50 -24.47 -11.24
CA SER A 147 -6.89 -23.86 -9.97
C SER A 147 -5.71 -23.22 -9.23
N LEU A 148 -4.52 -23.83 -9.25
CA LEU A 148 -3.29 -23.24 -8.69
C LEU A 148 -2.83 -22.00 -9.48
N SER A 149 -2.90 -22.07 -10.79
CA SER A 149 -2.59 -20.98 -11.70
C SER A 149 -3.56 -19.79 -11.52
N GLU A 150 -4.87 -20.08 -11.38
CA GLU A 150 -5.89 -19.07 -11.08
C GLU A 150 -5.64 -18.42 -9.70
N ALA A 151 -5.31 -19.24 -8.68
CA ALA A 151 -4.95 -18.72 -7.37
C ALA A 151 -3.72 -17.79 -7.44
N ALA A 152 -2.70 -18.14 -8.24
CA ALA A 152 -1.52 -17.29 -8.45
C ALA A 152 -1.85 -16.01 -9.25
N LEU A 153 -2.75 -16.10 -10.24
CA LEU A 153 -3.23 -14.95 -11.00
C LEU A 153 -3.96 -13.95 -10.10
N GLU A 154 -4.81 -14.43 -9.21
CA GLU A 154 -5.53 -13.58 -8.25
C GLU A 154 -4.57 -12.91 -7.25
N ARG A 155 -3.49 -13.60 -6.81
CA ARG A 155 -2.41 -12.97 -6.01
C ARG A 155 -1.66 -11.88 -6.78
N TYR A 156 -1.45 -12.07 -8.08
CA TYR A 156 -0.89 -11.02 -8.93
C TYR A 156 -1.81 -9.80 -8.97
N PHE A 157 -3.11 -9.97 -9.16
CA PHE A 157 -4.06 -8.85 -9.12
C PHE A 157 -4.10 -8.19 -7.74
N ALA A 158 -4.10 -8.95 -6.65
CA ALA A 158 -3.99 -8.42 -5.30
C ALA A 158 -2.73 -7.54 -5.12
N SER A 159 -1.59 -7.97 -5.68
CA SER A 159 -0.36 -7.19 -5.60
C SER A 159 -0.42 -5.88 -6.38
N ARG A 160 -1.13 -5.83 -7.51
CA ARG A 160 -1.37 -4.60 -8.29
C ARG A 160 -2.22 -3.61 -7.50
N GLU A 161 -3.29 -4.07 -6.87
CA GLU A 161 -4.12 -3.21 -6.04
C GLU A 161 -3.37 -2.76 -4.77
N THR A 162 -2.50 -3.60 -4.21
CA THR A 162 -1.61 -3.21 -3.11
C THR A 162 -0.64 -2.10 -3.55
N GLN A 163 -0.03 -2.20 -4.73
CA GLN A 163 0.82 -1.13 -5.28
C GLN A 163 0.04 0.18 -5.42
N ARG A 164 -1.20 0.11 -5.92
CA ARG A 164 -2.07 1.28 -6.04
C ARG A 164 -2.41 1.89 -4.68
N SER A 165 -2.66 1.05 -3.67
CA SER A 165 -2.89 1.50 -2.29
C SER A 165 -1.65 2.21 -1.70
N VAL A 166 -0.44 1.67 -1.94
CA VAL A 166 0.83 2.29 -1.51
C VAL A 166 1.04 3.64 -2.19
N HIS A 167 0.74 3.76 -3.48
CA HIS A 167 0.83 5.03 -4.22
C HIS A 167 -0.10 6.10 -3.61
N ILE A 168 -1.39 5.76 -3.41
CA ILE A 168 -2.38 6.64 -2.78
C ILE A 168 -1.93 7.07 -1.37
N ALA A 169 -1.45 6.12 -0.57
CA ALA A 169 -0.94 6.40 0.76
C ALA A 169 0.28 7.33 0.72
N LEU A 170 1.20 7.15 -0.24
CA LEU A 170 2.38 8.01 -0.40
C LEU A 170 1.99 9.44 -0.72
N VAL A 171 1.05 9.67 -1.66
CA VAL A 171 0.56 11.01 -2.01
C VAL A 171 0.01 11.72 -0.77
N ALA A 172 -0.84 11.06 0.02
CA ALA A 172 -1.39 11.63 1.24
C ALA A 172 -0.31 11.88 2.32
N GLN A 173 0.63 10.94 2.50
CA GLN A 173 1.72 11.08 3.47
C GLN A 173 2.67 12.23 3.14
N VAL A 174 2.99 12.43 1.86
CA VAL A 174 3.81 13.57 1.41
C VAL A 174 3.08 14.88 1.67
N ALA A 175 1.77 14.94 1.39
CA ALA A 175 0.97 16.13 1.69
C ALA A 175 0.96 16.45 3.19
N ILE A 176 0.68 15.46 4.04
CA ILE A 176 0.67 15.62 5.50
C ILE A 176 2.07 16.03 6.02
N ALA A 177 3.14 15.41 5.52
CA ALA A 177 4.51 15.74 5.92
C ALA A 177 4.91 17.16 5.49
N HIS A 178 4.46 17.61 4.32
CA HIS A 178 4.64 18.99 3.87
C HIS A 178 3.88 19.98 4.78
N PHE A 179 2.61 19.70 5.11
CA PHE A 179 1.84 20.53 6.04
C PHE A 179 2.48 20.56 7.44
N GLN A 180 3.02 19.45 7.91
CA GLN A 180 3.77 19.34 9.17
C GLN A 180 5.05 20.21 9.13
N GLU A 181 5.78 20.19 8.02
CA GLU A 181 6.97 21.03 7.83
C GLU A 181 6.59 22.51 7.85
N ARG A 182 5.52 22.91 7.13
CA ARG A 182 5.03 24.31 7.16
C ARG A 182 4.57 24.73 8.55
N ALA A 183 3.86 23.87 9.29
CA ALA A 183 3.45 24.16 10.66
C ALA A 183 4.66 24.33 11.58
N ALA A 184 5.66 23.46 11.49
CA ALA A 184 6.89 23.56 12.28
C ALA A 184 7.71 24.83 11.94
N ALA A 185 7.78 25.20 10.65
CA ALA A 185 8.41 26.46 10.22
C ALA A 185 7.68 27.68 10.81
N ARG A 186 6.34 27.67 10.81
CA ARG A 186 5.54 28.77 11.38
C ARG A 186 5.67 28.85 12.90
N GLN A 187 5.73 27.71 13.60
CA GLN A 187 6.00 27.66 15.05
C GLN A 187 7.40 28.18 15.39
N LEU A 188 8.41 27.84 14.56
CA LEU A 188 9.77 28.34 14.71
C LEU A 188 9.84 29.86 14.52
N GLU A 189 9.17 30.41 13.51
CA GLU A 189 9.08 31.84 13.27
C GLU A 189 8.43 32.56 14.46
N LEU A 190 7.30 32.03 14.96
CA LEU A 190 6.61 32.55 16.15
C LEU A 190 7.53 32.54 17.38
N ALA A 191 8.31 31.47 17.59
CA ALA A 191 9.25 31.37 18.69
C ALA A 191 10.37 32.40 18.58
N ARG A 192 10.90 32.67 17.36
CA ARG A 192 11.89 33.74 17.11
C ARG A 192 11.34 35.14 17.43
N GLN A 193 10.15 35.43 16.91
CA GLN A 193 9.46 36.71 17.20
C GLN A 193 9.20 36.89 18.69
N THR A 194 8.74 35.83 19.37
CA THR A 194 8.49 35.87 20.82
C THR A 194 9.76 36.08 21.61
N LEU A 195 10.88 35.45 21.25
CA LEU A 195 12.17 35.69 21.94
C LEU A 195 12.62 37.15 21.83
N GLU A 196 12.48 37.78 20.66
CA GLU A 196 12.84 39.19 20.50
C GLU A 196 11.94 40.12 21.33
N LEU A 197 10.62 39.86 21.35
CA LEU A 197 9.67 40.61 22.20
C LEU A 197 9.99 40.47 23.69
N VAL A 198 10.28 39.26 24.16
CA VAL A 198 10.61 39.00 25.57
C VAL A 198 11.96 39.65 25.94
N ARG A 199 12.95 39.63 25.05
CA ARG A 199 14.24 40.32 25.25
C ARG A 199 14.07 41.85 25.38
N GLU A 200 13.20 42.42 24.55
CA GLU A 200 12.89 43.85 24.66
C GLU A 200 12.22 44.17 25.99
N SER A 201 11.23 43.38 26.40
CA SER A 201 10.55 43.51 27.69
C SER A 201 11.54 43.40 28.86
N TYR A 202 12.46 42.43 28.82
CA TYR A 202 13.53 42.29 29.83
C TYR A 202 14.42 43.51 29.89
N ARG A 203 14.86 44.06 28.73
CA ARG A 203 15.70 45.30 28.69
C ARG A 203 14.99 46.48 29.33
N LEU A 204 13.69 46.64 29.06
CA LEU A 204 12.89 47.72 29.69
C LEU A 204 12.74 47.51 31.20
N THR A 205 12.41 46.30 31.64
CA THR A 205 12.26 45.96 33.07
C THR A 205 13.59 46.16 33.83
N ARG A 206 14.71 45.77 33.24
CA ARG A 206 16.05 45.97 33.82
C ARG A 206 16.37 47.44 34.01
N ARG A 207 16.10 48.29 33.00
CA ARG A 207 16.28 49.75 33.13
C ARG A 207 15.41 50.35 34.24
N SER A 208 14.13 49.90 34.33
CA SER A 208 13.23 50.35 35.38
C SER A 208 13.71 49.91 36.77
N PHE A 209 14.31 48.73 36.91
CA PHE A 209 14.91 48.26 38.15
C PHE A 209 16.15 49.11 38.52
N GLU A 210 17.03 49.38 37.56
CA GLU A 210 18.22 50.23 37.77
C GLU A 210 17.84 51.65 38.19
N MET A 211 16.67 52.16 37.79
CA MET A 211 16.09 53.42 38.22
C MET A 211 15.27 53.36 39.54
N GLY A 212 15.17 52.19 40.16
CA GLY A 212 14.41 51.97 41.39
C GLY A 212 12.88 51.93 41.24
N VAL A 213 12.37 51.81 40.01
CA VAL A 213 10.92 51.81 39.71
C VAL A 213 10.34 50.37 39.70
N ALA A 214 11.09 49.40 39.17
CA ALA A 214 10.67 48.00 39.16
C ALA A 214 11.26 47.19 40.33
N SER A 215 10.60 46.15 40.78
CA SER A 215 11.10 45.26 41.83
C SER A 215 12.12 44.25 41.29
N GLU A 216 12.96 43.69 42.18
CA GLU A 216 13.84 42.56 41.82
C GLU A 216 13.03 41.33 41.38
N LEU A 217 11.84 41.12 41.93
CA LEU A 217 10.92 40.05 41.50
C LEU A 217 10.54 40.19 40.03
N ASP A 218 10.21 41.39 39.56
CA ASP A 218 9.88 41.69 38.18
C ASP A 218 11.07 41.42 37.26
N LEU A 219 12.28 41.83 37.68
CA LEU A 219 13.51 41.61 36.95
C LEU A 219 13.79 40.10 36.77
N ARG A 220 13.71 39.30 37.87
CA ARG A 220 13.95 37.85 37.82
C ARG A 220 12.86 37.11 37.03
N THR A 221 11.63 37.59 37.09
CA THR A 221 10.53 37.07 36.29
C THR A 221 10.79 37.33 34.80
N ALA A 222 11.21 38.52 34.42
CA ALA A 222 11.55 38.85 33.03
C ALA A 222 12.77 38.03 32.51
N GLU A 223 13.77 37.83 33.35
CA GLU A 223 14.93 36.98 33.06
C GLU A 223 14.52 35.54 32.79
N SER A 224 13.68 34.94 33.66
CA SER A 224 13.13 33.60 33.50
C SER A 224 12.34 33.45 32.19
N GLN A 225 11.62 34.49 31.75
CA GLN A 225 10.88 34.45 30.46
C GLN A 225 11.82 34.43 29.26
N VAL A 226 12.96 35.16 29.31
CA VAL A 226 13.97 35.07 28.24
C VAL A 226 14.51 33.67 28.11
N GLU A 227 14.83 32.99 29.21
CA GLU A 227 15.33 31.62 29.17
C GLU A 227 14.25 30.60 28.71
N THR A 228 12.99 30.83 29.08
CA THR A 228 11.86 30.04 28.55
C THR A 228 11.70 30.20 27.03
N ALA A 229 11.80 31.44 26.53
CA ALA A 229 11.72 31.71 25.10
C ALA A 229 12.92 31.12 24.32
N ARG A 230 14.14 31.16 24.93
CA ARG A 230 15.32 30.48 24.35
C ARG A 230 15.14 28.96 24.26
N PHE A 231 14.62 28.34 25.31
CA PHE A 231 14.31 26.91 25.33
C PHE A 231 13.30 26.57 24.22
N ASN A 232 12.22 27.34 24.10
CA ASN A 232 11.21 27.14 23.06
C ASN A 232 11.79 27.28 21.64
N LEU A 233 12.66 28.30 21.42
CA LEU A 233 13.34 28.47 20.14
C LEU A 233 14.13 27.21 19.76
N ALA A 234 14.98 26.71 20.66
CA ALA A 234 15.78 25.50 20.41
C ALA A 234 14.89 24.26 20.15
N LEU A 235 13.76 24.14 20.88
CA LEU A 235 12.78 23.06 20.67
C LEU A 235 12.16 23.12 19.26
N TYR A 236 11.75 24.31 18.79
CA TYR A 236 11.14 24.45 17.47
C TYR A 236 12.15 24.39 16.33
N GLU A 237 13.40 24.77 16.54
CA GLU A 237 14.51 24.49 15.60
C GLU A 237 14.69 22.98 15.41
N GLN A 238 14.70 22.21 16.50
CA GLN A 238 14.75 20.75 16.44
C GLN A 238 13.55 20.16 15.71
N ARG A 239 12.32 20.58 16.05
CA ARG A 239 11.09 20.06 15.44
C ARG A 239 11.02 20.33 13.95
N HIS A 240 11.41 21.55 13.52
CA HIS A 240 11.45 21.88 12.10
C HIS A 240 12.48 21.02 11.35
N ALA A 241 13.70 20.86 11.90
CA ALA A 241 14.72 19.98 11.29
C ALA A 241 14.23 18.53 11.20
N GLN A 242 13.53 18.03 12.22
CA GLN A 242 12.94 16.67 12.19
C GLN A 242 11.84 16.55 11.15
N ALA A 243 10.99 17.56 10.97
CA ALA A 243 9.94 17.56 9.94
C ALA A 243 10.55 17.55 8.53
N VAL A 244 11.61 18.33 8.29
CA VAL A 244 12.37 18.31 7.03
C VAL A 244 12.99 16.93 6.77
N ASN A 245 13.59 16.31 7.79
CA ASN A 245 14.16 14.96 7.67
C ASN A 245 13.09 13.90 7.34
N GLY A 246 11.91 13.99 7.99
CA GLY A 246 10.79 13.12 7.72
C GLY A 246 10.27 13.24 6.28
N LEU A 247 10.12 14.47 5.81
CA LEU A 247 9.75 14.74 4.42
C LEU A 247 10.80 14.21 3.44
N THR A 248 12.10 14.45 3.70
CA THR A 248 13.20 13.93 2.86
C THR A 248 13.18 12.41 2.76
N LEU A 249 12.87 11.70 3.85
CA LEU A 249 12.73 10.25 3.84
C LEU A 249 11.60 9.79 2.91
N LEU A 250 10.43 10.44 2.98
CA LEU A 250 9.30 10.13 2.11
C LEU A 250 9.59 10.41 0.63
N LEU A 251 10.32 11.48 0.35
CA LEU A 251 10.75 11.80 -1.02
C LEU A 251 11.73 10.76 -1.58
N GLY A 252 12.51 10.09 -0.73
CA GLY A 252 13.58 9.19 -1.16
C GLY A 252 14.75 9.88 -1.87
N ALA A 253 14.78 11.23 -1.85
CA ALA A 253 15.80 12.09 -2.45
C ALA A 253 15.94 13.39 -1.62
N PRO A 254 17.06 14.11 -1.69
CA PRO A 254 17.20 15.44 -1.09
C PRO A 254 16.14 16.40 -1.64
N ILE A 255 15.66 17.32 -0.79
CA ILE A 255 14.75 18.37 -1.22
C ILE A 255 15.52 19.36 -2.11
N PRO A 256 15.11 19.61 -3.37
CA PRO A 256 15.78 20.57 -4.25
C PRO A 256 15.70 22.00 -3.69
N GLU A 257 16.77 22.78 -3.90
CA GLU A 257 16.84 24.17 -3.44
C GLU A 257 15.99 25.13 -4.31
N ASP A 258 15.70 24.74 -5.55
CA ASP A 258 14.97 25.52 -6.56
C ASP A 258 13.44 25.32 -6.53
N LEU A 259 12.93 24.68 -5.46
CA LEU A 259 11.49 24.51 -5.30
C LEU A 259 10.78 25.87 -5.15
N PRO A 260 9.54 26.01 -5.66
CA PRO A 260 8.71 27.19 -5.38
C PRO A 260 8.66 27.50 -3.88
N ALA A 261 8.53 28.77 -3.52
CA ALA A 261 8.55 29.21 -2.12
C ALA A 261 7.48 28.51 -1.26
N GLY A 262 6.38 28.09 -1.91
CA GLY A 262 5.20 27.51 -1.24
C GLY A 262 4.43 28.55 -0.42
N ASP A 263 3.17 28.30 -0.23
CA ASP A 263 2.29 29.15 0.57
C ASP A 263 2.58 29.01 2.07
N SER A 264 2.25 30.04 2.84
CA SER A 264 2.21 29.90 4.30
C SER A 264 1.06 28.98 4.69
N LEU A 265 1.18 28.29 5.84
CA LEU A 265 0.24 27.25 6.30
C LEU A 265 -1.24 27.66 6.22
N GLU A 266 -1.53 28.93 6.52
CA GLU A 266 -2.88 29.51 6.53
C GLU A 266 -3.49 29.66 5.13
N PHE A 267 -2.64 29.78 4.09
CA PHE A 267 -3.03 30.06 2.70
C PHE A 267 -2.83 28.88 1.76
N ILE A 268 -2.31 27.74 2.25
CA ILE A 268 -2.18 26.53 1.41
C ILE A 268 -3.54 26.19 0.82
N SER A 269 -3.61 26.19 -0.50
CA SER A 269 -4.82 25.89 -1.23
C SER A 269 -5.01 24.38 -1.37
N VAL A 270 -6.07 23.87 -0.75
CA VAL A 270 -6.53 22.48 -0.91
C VAL A 270 -8.02 22.49 -1.21
N ARG A 271 -8.45 21.56 -2.05
CA ARG A 271 -9.88 21.38 -2.32
C ARG A 271 -10.56 20.71 -1.12
N THR A 272 -11.38 21.47 -0.42
CA THR A 272 -12.11 20.99 0.76
C THR A 272 -13.43 20.29 0.42
N ASP A 273 -13.97 20.54 -0.77
CA ASP A 273 -15.22 19.91 -1.23
C ASP A 273 -14.92 18.57 -1.91
N LEU A 274 -14.70 17.54 -1.07
CA LEU A 274 -14.49 16.17 -1.50
C LEU A 274 -15.81 15.40 -1.36
N PRO A 275 -16.38 14.87 -2.47
CA PRO A 275 -17.61 14.10 -2.43
C PRO A 275 -17.38 12.75 -1.75
N PRO A 276 -18.02 12.45 -0.59
CA PRO A 276 -17.78 11.22 0.14
C PRO A 276 -18.38 9.97 -0.52
N GLY A 277 -19.39 10.11 -1.39
CA GLY A 277 -20.07 8.97 -1.99
C GLY A 277 -20.84 8.12 -0.97
N LEU A 278 -21.22 6.92 -1.37
CA LEU A 278 -21.82 5.91 -0.50
C LEU A 278 -20.79 4.86 -0.04
N PRO A 279 -21.01 4.18 1.09
CA PRO A 279 -20.16 3.08 1.54
C PRO A 279 -19.98 1.97 0.49
N SER A 280 -21.00 1.68 -0.32
CA SER A 280 -20.92 0.71 -1.41
C SER A 280 -19.89 1.07 -2.49
N ASP A 281 -19.61 2.37 -2.69
CA ASP A 281 -18.63 2.83 -3.69
C ASP A 281 -17.21 2.44 -3.28
N LEU A 282 -16.92 2.40 -1.97
CA LEU A 282 -15.61 1.97 -1.47
C LEU A 282 -15.26 0.55 -1.90
N LEU A 283 -16.25 -0.36 -1.98
CA LEU A 283 -16.06 -1.75 -2.40
C LEU A 283 -15.53 -1.90 -3.83
N GLN A 284 -15.74 -0.88 -4.67
CA GLN A 284 -15.34 -0.89 -6.07
C GLN A 284 -14.14 0.03 -6.36
N ARG A 285 -13.84 0.95 -5.45
CA ARG A 285 -12.90 2.05 -5.70
C ARG A 285 -11.66 2.02 -4.80
N ARG A 286 -11.74 1.44 -3.60
CA ARG A 286 -10.59 1.35 -2.70
C ARG A 286 -9.69 0.16 -3.05
N PRO A 287 -8.41 0.40 -3.38
CA PRO A 287 -7.50 -0.65 -3.78
C PRO A 287 -7.20 -1.67 -2.67
N ASP A 288 -7.20 -1.28 -1.39
CA ASP A 288 -7.00 -2.21 -0.27
C ASP A 288 -8.15 -3.22 -0.14
N ILE A 289 -9.39 -2.80 -0.37
CA ILE A 289 -10.56 -3.69 -0.40
C ILE A 289 -10.48 -4.62 -1.61
N LEU A 290 -10.13 -4.08 -2.80
CA LEU A 290 -9.95 -4.88 -4.01
C LEU A 290 -8.82 -5.90 -3.85
N ALA A 291 -7.70 -5.53 -3.22
CA ALA A 291 -6.61 -6.44 -2.91
C ALA A 291 -7.08 -7.60 -2.00
N ALA A 292 -7.83 -7.29 -0.95
CA ALA A 292 -8.39 -8.30 -0.05
C ALA A 292 -9.40 -9.22 -0.78
N GLU A 293 -10.22 -8.69 -1.69
CA GLU A 293 -11.13 -9.49 -2.52
C GLU A 293 -10.35 -10.45 -3.43
N HIS A 294 -9.27 -10.01 -4.06
CA HIS A 294 -8.41 -10.87 -4.88
C HIS A 294 -7.71 -11.96 -4.05
N GLN A 295 -7.31 -11.68 -2.80
CA GLN A 295 -6.80 -12.72 -1.90
C GLN A 295 -7.87 -13.76 -1.57
N LEU A 296 -9.11 -13.33 -1.32
CA LEU A 296 -10.24 -14.22 -1.11
C LEU A 296 -10.53 -15.10 -2.35
N LYS A 297 -10.48 -14.52 -3.56
CA LYS A 297 -10.61 -15.27 -4.82
C LYS A 297 -9.49 -16.30 -4.99
N SER A 298 -8.26 -15.95 -4.63
CA SER A 298 -7.11 -16.87 -4.62
C SER A 298 -7.34 -18.06 -3.69
N ALA A 299 -7.81 -17.80 -2.46
CA ALA A 299 -8.15 -18.86 -1.51
C ALA A 299 -9.29 -19.75 -2.02
N ASN A 300 -10.32 -19.15 -2.65
CA ASN A 300 -11.42 -19.89 -3.28
C ASN A 300 -10.95 -20.82 -4.41
N ALA A 301 -10.04 -20.34 -5.27
CA ALA A 301 -9.43 -21.14 -6.33
C ALA A 301 -8.60 -22.31 -5.76
N SER A 302 -7.90 -22.09 -4.64
CA SER A 302 -7.09 -23.11 -3.98
C SER A 302 -7.91 -24.32 -3.48
N ILE A 303 -9.20 -24.12 -3.15
CA ILE A 303 -10.12 -25.24 -2.81
C ILE A 303 -10.29 -26.16 -4.02
N GLY A 304 -10.34 -25.61 -5.24
CA GLY A 304 -10.41 -26.41 -6.47
C GLY A 304 -9.23 -27.37 -6.61
N ALA A 305 -8.01 -26.88 -6.34
CA ALA A 305 -6.81 -27.70 -6.35
C ALA A 305 -6.84 -28.80 -5.27
N ALA A 306 -7.28 -28.48 -4.05
CA ALA A 306 -7.42 -29.44 -2.95
C ALA A 306 -8.47 -30.51 -3.26
N ARG A 307 -9.60 -30.15 -3.89
CA ARG A 307 -10.61 -31.10 -4.35
C ARG A 307 -10.12 -31.99 -5.49
N ALA A 308 -9.38 -31.40 -6.45
CA ALA A 308 -8.81 -32.16 -7.56
C ALA A 308 -7.81 -33.23 -7.10
N ALA A 309 -7.16 -33.05 -5.95
CA ALA A 309 -6.22 -34.01 -5.38
C ALA A 309 -6.87 -35.34 -4.94
N PHE A 310 -8.21 -35.44 -4.84
CA PHE A 310 -8.93 -36.68 -4.58
C PHE A 310 -9.15 -37.55 -5.84
N PHE A 311 -8.96 -36.96 -7.02
CA PHE A 311 -9.17 -37.60 -8.30
C PHE A 311 -7.89 -38.23 -8.85
N PRO A 312 -8.00 -39.18 -9.82
CA PRO A 312 -6.84 -39.79 -10.45
C PRO A 312 -5.96 -38.74 -11.11
N ARG A 313 -4.63 -38.84 -10.90
CA ARG A 313 -3.62 -38.05 -11.60
C ARG A 313 -3.13 -38.86 -12.80
N ILE A 314 -3.21 -38.25 -13.98
CA ILE A 314 -2.67 -38.85 -15.21
C ILE A 314 -1.42 -38.07 -15.59
N SER A 315 -0.28 -38.78 -15.66
CA SER A 315 0.99 -38.18 -16.07
C SER A 315 1.56 -38.91 -17.29
N LEU A 316 2.20 -38.15 -18.16
CA LEU A 316 2.87 -38.64 -19.34
C LEU A 316 4.39 -38.46 -19.21
N THR A 317 5.12 -39.56 -19.34
CA THR A 317 6.57 -39.56 -19.45
C THR A 317 6.95 -40.03 -20.84
N GLY A 318 7.85 -39.32 -21.50
CA GLY A 318 8.35 -39.70 -22.80
C GLY A 318 9.82 -39.38 -22.97
N ALA A 319 10.57 -40.21 -23.63
CA ALA A 319 11.94 -39.91 -24.04
C ALA A 319 12.20 -40.38 -25.45
N ALA A 320 13.02 -39.68 -26.18
CA ALA A 320 13.55 -40.07 -27.48
C ALA A 320 15.03 -39.62 -27.59
N GLY A 321 15.88 -40.54 -28.08
CA GLY A 321 17.30 -40.26 -28.14
C GLY A 321 18.12 -41.47 -28.57
N PHE A 322 19.29 -41.61 -28.02
CA PHE A 322 20.26 -42.63 -28.37
C PHE A 322 20.75 -43.33 -27.10
N ALA A 323 20.93 -44.67 -27.20
CA ALA A 323 21.54 -45.48 -26.15
C ALA A 323 22.45 -46.55 -26.75
N SER A 324 23.67 -46.71 -26.23
CA SER A 324 24.66 -47.67 -26.71
C SER A 324 25.52 -48.18 -25.53
N THR A 325 26.07 -49.36 -25.68
CA THR A 325 27.09 -49.92 -24.80
C THR A 325 28.52 -49.39 -25.11
N GLU A 326 28.70 -48.74 -26.25
CA GLU A 326 29.96 -48.15 -26.70
C GLU A 326 29.74 -46.67 -26.98
N LEU A 327 30.64 -45.85 -26.49
CA LEU A 327 30.47 -44.36 -26.56
C LEU A 327 30.57 -43.87 -28.03
N ASP A 328 31.43 -44.46 -28.82
CA ASP A 328 31.65 -44.15 -30.25
C ASP A 328 30.47 -44.56 -31.16
N GLN A 329 29.63 -45.50 -30.71
CA GLN A 329 28.42 -45.96 -31.39
C GLN A 329 27.15 -45.21 -30.91
N LEU A 330 27.27 -44.30 -29.96
CA LEU A 330 26.08 -43.67 -29.34
C LEU A 330 25.21 -42.94 -30.36
N PHE A 331 25.75 -42.28 -31.33
CA PHE A 331 24.97 -41.54 -32.33
C PHE A 331 24.83 -42.30 -33.68
N SER A 332 24.98 -43.61 -33.67
CA SER A 332 24.70 -44.45 -34.85
C SER A 332 23.17 -44.62 -35.06
N GLY A 333 22.75 -44.90 -36.31
CA GLY A 333 21.33 -45.09 -36.60
C GLY A 333 20.66 -46.22 -35.84
N ASP A 334 21.42 -47.25 -35.44
CA ASP A 334 20.94 -48.44 -34.71
C ASP A 334 20.82 -48.16 -33.20
N SER A 335 21.35 -47.05 -32.68
CA SER A 335 21.30 -46.68 -31.29
C SER A 335 20.08 -45.82 -30.89
N PHE A 336 19.22 -45.43 -31.89
CA PHE A 336 18.02 -44.66 -31.63
C PHE A 336 17.02 -45.44 -30.81
N THR A 337 16.51 -44.85 -29.74
CA THR A 337 15.52 -45.41 -28.82
C THR A 337 14.47 -44.39 -28.45
N TRP A 338 13.27 -44.81 -28.18
CA TRP A 338 12.21 -44.02 -27.61
C TRP A 338 11.38 -44.78 -26.64
N ASN A 339 10.77 -44.11 -25.67
CA ASN A 339 9.76 -44.64 -24.80
C ASN A 339 8.62 -43.64 -24.58
N PHE A 340 7.43 -44.18 -24.31
CA PHE A 340 6.26 -43.39 -23.92
C PHE A 340 5.50 -44.15 -22.85
N VAL A 341 5.40 -43.58 -21.65
CA VAL A 341 4.88 -44.20 -20.45
C VAL A 341 3.77 -43.34 -19.86
N PRO A 342 2.51 -43.54 -20.26
CA PRO A 342 1.38 -42.96 -19.54
C PRO A 342 1.22 -43.66 -18.18
N ARG A 343 0.99 -42.88 -17.14
CA ARG A 343 0.80 -43.37 -15.77
C ARG A 343 -0.44 -42.77 -15.17
N ILE A 344 -1.23 -43.60 -14.46
CA ILE A 344 -2.40 -43.16 -13.68
C ILE A 344 -2.13 -43.50 -12.22
N ASP A 345 -2.19 -42.50 -11.37
CA ASP A 345 -2.06 -42.63 -9.92
C ASP A 345 -3.42 -42.32 -9.27
N ILE A 346 -4.01 -43.28 -8.58
CA ILE A 346 -5.30 -43.12 -7.89
C ILE A 346 -5.08 -43.20 -6.39
N PRO A 347 -5.37 -42.14 -5.62
CA PRO A 347 -5.19 -42.13 -4.18
C PRO A 347 -6.31 -42.96 -3.51
N ILE A 348 -6.01 -44.18 -3.02
CA ILE A 348 -6.97 -45.02 -2.33
C ILE A 348 -7.00 -44.76 -0.83
N PHE A 349 -5.82 -44.70 -0.21
CA PHE A 349 -5.70 -44.39 1.22
C PHE A 349 -4.50 -43.53 1.49
N GLN A 350 -4.72 -42.39 2.13
CA GLN A 350 -3.70 -41.36 2.41
C GLN A 350 -3.67 -40.98 3.90
N GLY A 351 -4.16 -41.84 4.81
CA GLY A 351 -4.14 -41.57 6.25
C GLY A 351 -4.83 -40.28 6.67
N GLY A 352 -5.87 -39.84 5.95
CA GLY A 352 -6.59 -38.55 6.20
C GLY A 352 -5.96 -37.31 5.59
N ARG A 353 -4.75 -37.38 5.00
CA ARG A 353 -4.00 -36.19 4.51
C ARG A 353 -4.81 -35.36 3.50
N LEU A 354 -5.49 -35.99 2.54
CA LEU A 354 -6.27 -35.27 1.52
C LEU A 354 -7.45 -34.50 2.15
N ARG A 355 -8.12 -35.13 3.13
CA ARG A 355 -9.24 -34.49 3.85
C ARG A 355 -8.73 -33.28 4.63
N ALA A 356 -7.67 -33.46 5.40
CA ALA A 356 -7.05 -32.37 6.15
C ALA A 356 -6.57 -31.22 5.23
N SER A 357 -6.03 -31.54 4.03
CA SER A 357 -5.63 -30.53 3.05
C SER A 357 -6.83 -29.73 2.51
N LEU A 358 -7.98 -30.39 2.30
CA LEU A 358 -9.21 -29.71 1.90
C LEU A 358 -9.74 -28.85 3.05
N ASP A 359 -9.77 -29.37 4.28
CA ASP A 359 -10.19 -28.63 5.46
C ASP A 359 -9.34 -27.36 5.66
N VAL A 360 -8.01 -27.44 5.46
CA VAL A 360 -7.10 -26.28 5.48
C VAL A 360 -7.49 -25.25 4.42
N ALA A 361 -7.79 -25.67 3.18
CA ALA A 361 -8.17 -24.74 2.11
C ALA A 361 -9.51 -24.05 2.40
N GLU A 362 -10.49 -24.78 2.94
CA GLU A 362 -11.80 -24.23 3.30
C GLU A 362 -11.71 -23.28 4.51
N ILE A 363 -10.90 -23.60 5.52
CA ILE A 363 -10.62 -22.74 6.67
C ILE A 363 -9.87 -21.46 6.20
N THR A 364 -8.89 -21.61 5.30
CA THR A 364 -8.17 -20.47 4.72
C THR A 364 -9.13 -19.51 4.02
N LYS A 365 -10.09 -20.01 3.22
CA LYS A 365 -11.12 -19.17 2.64
C LYS A 365 -11.94 -18.44 3.70
N SER A 366 -12.29 -19.10 4.79
CA SER A 366 -13.04 -18.46 5.90
C SER A 366 -12.24 -17.37 6.59
N ILE A 367 -10.92 -17.55 6.73
CA ILE A 367 -9.99 -16.52 7.23
C ILE A 367 -9.97 -15.32 6.28
N GLU A 368 -9.90 -15.55 4.96
CA GLU A 368 -9.88 -14.48 3.97
C GLU A 368 -11.22 -13.72 3.89
N ILE A 369 -12.36 -14.39 4.13
CA ILE A 369 -13.66 -13.72 4.29
C ILE A 369 -13.62 -12.74 5.47
N ALA A 370 -13.21 -13.20 6.65
CA ALA A 370 -13.12 -12.36 7.83
C ALA A 370 -12.10 -11.20 7.65
N THR A 371 -11.02 -11.43 6.92
CA THR A 371 -10.03 -10.41 6.56
C THR A 371 -10.61 -9.36 5.61
N TYR A 372 -11.36 -9.78 4.59
CA TYR A 372 -12.06 -8.90 3.67
C TYR A 372 -13.09 -8.03 4.39
N GLU A 373 -13.95 -8.64 5.24
CA GLU A 373 -14.94 -7.93 6.05
C GLU A 373 -14.29 -6.90 6.98
N ARG A 374 -13.19 -7.27 7.66
CA ARG A 374 -12.42 -6.37 8.52
C ARG A 374 -11.86 -5.18 7.72
N THR A 375 -11.35 -5.40 6.51
CA THR A 375 -10.83 -4.34 5.65
C THR A 375 -11.93 -3.35 5.28
N ILE A 376 -13.15 -3.84 4.97
CA ILE A 376 -14.32 -2.98 4.71
C ILE A 376 -14.68 -2.15 5.96
N GLN A 377 -14.73 -2.77 7.13
CA GLN A 377 -15.03 -2.08 8.38
C GLN A 377 -14.01 -0.99 8.72
N GLN A 378 -12.71 -1.26 8.49
CA GLN A 378 -11.65 -0.27 8.66
C GLN A 378 -11.79 0.89 7.68
N ALA A 379 -12.06 0.60 6.41
CA ALA A 379 -12.29 1.60 5.38
C ALA A 379 -13.50 2.50 5.71
N PHE A 380 -14.61 1.90 6.11
CA PHE A 380 -15.80 2.64 6.54
C PHE A 380 -15.50 3.57 7.72
N ARG A 381 -14.80 3.04 8.76
CA ARG A 381 -14.40 3.83 9.93
C ARG A 381 -13.52 5.01 9.54
N GLU A 382 -12.51 4.81 8.68
CA GLU A 382 -11.60 5.88 8.25
C GLU A 382 -12.35 7.04 7.60
N VAL A 383 -13.32 6.75 6.72
CA VAL A 383 -14.15 7.77 6.08
C VAL A 383 -15.06 8.45 7.11
N ALA A 384 -15.75 7.67 7.96
CA ALA A 384 -16.65 8.20 8.97
C ALA A 384 -15.92 9.12 9.96
N ASP A 385 -14.75 8.70 10.47
CA ASP A 385 -13.92 9.49 11.38
C ASP A 385 -13.47 10.80 10.71
N ALA A 386 -13.05 10.76 9.44
CA ALA A 386 -12.60 11.96 8.71
C ALA A 386 -13.74 12.96 8.45
N LEU A 387 -14.96 12.47 8.15
CA LEU A 387 -16.14 13.33 7.94
C LEU A 387 -16.58 14.02 9.23
N VAL A 388 -16.66 13.27 10.34
CA VAL A 388 -17.00 13.85 11.66
C VAL A 388 -15.92 14.86 12.09
N ALA A 389 -14.64 14.53 11.90
CA ALA A 389 -13.55 15.42 12.24
C ALA A 389 -13.59 16.73 11.43
N ARG A 390 -13.93 16.68 10.13
CA ARG A 390 -13.97 17.85 9.22
C ARG A 390 -14.82 18.99 9.79
N LYS A 391 -16.05 18.69 10.22
CA LYS A 391 -16.96 19.69 10.77
C LYS A 391 -16.45 20.28 12.10
N ALA A 392 -16.01 19.41 13.01
CA ALA A 392 -15.47 19.82 14.30
C ALA A 392 -14.18 20.66 14.17
N ILE A 393 -13.31 20.33 13.24
CA ILE A 393 -12.06 21.06 12.99
C ILE A 393 -12.36 22.47 12.45
N GLU A 394 -13.31 22.64 11.53
CA GLU A 394 -13.67 23.96 10.99
C GLU A 394 -14.19 24.88 12.09
N GLU A 395 -15.09 24.38 12.96
CA GLU A 395 -15.57 25.14 14.12
C GLU A 395 -14.42 25.50 15.08
N ARG A 396 -13.48 24.57 15.33
CA ARG A 396 -12.29 24.80 16.18
C ARG A 396 -11.36 25.85 15.60
N VAL A 397 -11.12 25.86 14.28
CA VAL A 397 -10.28 26.87 13.63
C VAL A 397 -10.89 28.25 13.77
N GLN A 398 -12.19 28.40 13.51
CA GLN A 398 -12.91 29.67 13.66
C GLN A 398 -12.89 30.19 15.10
N ALA A 399 -13.20 29.32 16.07
CA ALA A 399 -13.19 29.70 17.50
C ALA A 399 -11.76 30.09 17.95
N GLN A 400 -10.74 29.35 17.50
CA GLN A 400 -9.36 29.61 17.88
C GLN A 400 -8.82 30.91 17.23
N ALA A 401 -9.20 31.22 15.98
CA ALA A 401 -8.87 32.48 15.34
C ALA A 401 -9.48 33.69 16.07
N ALA A 402 -10.75 33.57 16.48
CA ALA A 402 -11.39 34.58 17.31
C ALA A 402 -10.69 34.76 18.68
N ARG A 403 -10.25 33.66 19.31
CA ARG A 403 -9.46 33.68 20.54
C ARG A 403 -8.12 34.38 20.37
N VAL A 404 -7.41 34.11 19.27
CA VAL A 404 -6.15 34.81 18.96
C VAL A 404 -6.39 36.31 18.81
N ALA A 405 -7.42 36.71 18.07
CA ALA A 405 -7.75 38.13 17.88
C ALA A 405 -8.06 38.83 19.24
N ALA A 406 -8.81 38.20 20.13
CA ALA A 406 -9.12 38.69 21.47
C ALA A 406 -7.84 38.80 22.35
N ASN A 407 -6.99 37.78 22.33
CA ASN A 407 -5.74 37.76 23.10
C ASN A 407 -4.73 38.80 22.55
N GLN A 408 -4.66 38.98 21.22
CA GLN A 408 -3.85 40.05 20.61
C GLN A 408 -4.28 41.41 21.11
N ARG A 409 -5.59 41.68 21.12
CA ARG A 409 -6.11 42.97 21.63
C ARG A 409 -5.86 43.15 23.12
N ARG A 410 -6.00 42.11 23.91
CA ARG A 410 -5.69 42.10 25.35
C ARG A 410 -4.21 42.39 25.59
N TYR A 411 -3.31 41.76 24.84
CA TYR A 411 -1.86 42.04 24.92
C TYR A 411 -1.53 43.50 24.62
N GLU A 412 -2.06 44.06 23.53
CA GLU A 412 -1.83 45.46 23.14
C GLU A 412 -2.34 46.45 24.21
N LEU A 413 -3.45 46.14 24.86
CA LEU A 413 -3.99 46.96 25.95
C LEU A 413 -3.10 46.85 27.20
N ALA A 414 -2.73 45.61 27.59
CA ALA A 414 -1.87 45.37 28.74
C ALA A 414 -0.49 46.04 28.56
N GLU A 415 0.09 45.98 27.37
CA GLU A 415 1.37 46.62 27.05
C GLU A 415 1.30 48.18 27.22
N ARG A 416 0.25 48.80 26.64
CA ARG A 416 0.05 50.28 26.78
C ARG A 416 -0.14 50.69 28.21
N ARG A 417 -0.94 49.94 29.01
CA ARG A 417 -1.19 50.24 30.43
C ARG A 417 0.04 50.02 31.30
N TYR A 418 0.83 48.97 31.01
CA TYR A 418 2.11 48.74 31.69
C TYR A 418 3.13 49.88 31.40
N ARG A 419 3.26 50.29 30.14
CA ARG A 419 4.14 51.45 29.78
C ARG A 419 3.69 52.76 30.38
N ALA A 420 2.38 52.93 30.64
CA ALA A 420 1.83 54.08 31.33
C ALA A 420 1.92 53.98 32.88
N GLY A 421 2.49 52.89 33.43
CA GLY A 421 2.64 52.69 34.87
C GLY A 421 1.32 52.35 35.59
N VAL A 422 0.25 51.98 34.84
CA VAL A 422 -1.09 51.69 35.41
C VAL A 422 -1.20 50.23 35.83
N ASP A 423 -0.65 49.31 35.07
CA ASP A 423 -0.73 47.87 35.34
C ASP A 423 0.64 47.28 35.72
N SER A 424 0.59 46.14 36.45
CA SER A 424 1.79 45.41 36.83
C SER A 424 2.41 44.64 35.64
N TYR A 425 3.71 44.35 35.74
CA TYR A 425 4.41 43.47 34.78
C TYR A 425 3.76 42.11 34.65
N VAL A 426 3.21 41.53 35.72
CA VAL A 426 2.53 40.25 35.73
C VAL A 426 1.29 40.23 34.81
N THR A 427 0.54 41.37 34.75
CA THR A 427 -0.62 41.48 33.83
C THR A 427 -0.19 41.43 32.37
N LEU A 428 0.88 42.17 32.01
CA LEU A 428 1.48 42.14 30.66
C LEU A 428 1.99 40.74 30.32
N LEU A 429 2.74 40.11 31.21
CA LEU A 429 3.30 38.78 31.03
C LEU A 429 2.23 37.74 30.80
N THR A 430 1.14 37.77 31.58
CA THR A 430 0.01 36.84 31.43
C THR A 430 -0.65 37.01 30.06
N ALA A 431 -0.90 38.26 29.64
CA ALA A 431 -1.47 38.54 28.32
C ALA A 431 -0.56 38.05 27.17
N GLN A 432 0.75 38.20 27.29
CA GLN A 432 1.75 37.72 26.31
C GLN A 432 1.79 36.21 26.21
N ARG A 433 1.78 35.52 27.35
CA ARG A 433 1.76 34.04 27.39
C ARG A 433 0.49 33.49 26.78
N ASP A 434 -0.68 34.08 27.09
CA ASP A 434 -1.97 33.66 26.58
C ASP A 434 -2.06 33.85 25.06
N LEU A 435 -1.50 34.97 24.55
CA LEU A 435 -1.40 35.25 23.11
C LEU A 435 -0.51 34.18 22.44
N TYR A 436 0.70 33.96 22.92
CA TYR A 436 1.63 32.97 22.38
C TYR A 436 1.01 31.56 22.34
N ALA A 437 0.43 31.11 23.45
CA ALA A 437 -0.22 29.82 23.53
C ALA A 437 -1.41 29.70 22.55
N SER A 438 -2.21 30.78 22.40
CA SER A 438 -3.35 30.75 21.45
C SER A 438 -2.87 30.76 19.99
N GLN A 439 -1.78 31.44 19.64
CA GLN A 439 -1.19 31.40 18.31
C GLN A 439 -0.63 30.02 17.96
N GLN A 440 0.05 29.34 18.90
CA GLN A 440 0.52 27.98 18.71
C GLN A 440 -0.66 27.01 18.43
N THR A 441 -1.71 27.09 19.26
CA THR A 441 -2.90 26.24 19.05
C THR A 441 -3.58 26.52 17.71
N LEU A 442 -3.55 27.76 17.21
CA LEU A 442 -4.11 28.09 15.88
C LEU A 442 -3.28 27.45 14.75
N ILE A 443 -1.95 27.46 14.86
CA ILE A 443 -1.08 26.78 13.89
C ILE A 443 -1.41 25.27 13.85
N ASP A 444 -1.54 24.66 15.02
CA ASP A 444 -1.89 23.24 15.13
C ASP A 444 -3.28 22.94 14.52
N ALA A 445 -4.27 23.83 14.74
CA ALA A 445 -5.61 23.69 14.16
C ALA A 445 -5.62 23.82 12.63
N HIS A 446 -4.80 24.71 12.05
CA HIS A 446 -4.62 24.80 10.61
C HIS A 446 -3.97 23.55 10.03
N PHE A 447 -2.94 23.01 10.69
CA PHE A 447 -2.32 21.76 10.30
C PHE A 447 -3.35 20.61 10.31
N GLU A 448 -4.12 20.44 11.40
CA GLU A 448 -5.15 19.41 11.51
C GLU A 448 -6.20 19.51 10.40
N ARG A 449 -6.61 20.73 10.02
CA ARG A 449 -7.54 20.95 8.91
C ARG A 449 -6.99 20.43 7.59
N LEU A 450 -5.74 20.77 7.25
CA LEU A 450 -5.10 20.34 6.02
C LEU A 450 -4.85 18.82 6.00
N ALA A 451 -4.39 18.27 7.12
CA ALA A 451 -4.16 16.84 7.29
C ALA A 451 -5.47 16.04 7.13
N ASN A 452 -6.58 16.52 7.70
CA ASN A 452 -7.89 15.87 7.55
C ASN A 452 -8.35 15.80 6.09
N VAL A 453 -8.09 16.84 5.27
CA VAL A 453 -8.42 16.80 3.84
C VAL A 453 -7.61 15.71 3.12
N ALA A 454 -6.30 15.60 3.41
CA ALA A 454 -5.45 14.58 2.81
C ALA A 454 -5.86 13.16 3.25
N ASP A 455 -6.20 12.97 4.53
CA ASP A 455 -6.68 11.70 5.06
C ASP A 455 -8.04 11.31 4.48
N LEU A 456 -8.99 12.25 4.37
CA LEU A 456 -10.29 11.99 3.75
C LEU A 456 -10.13 11.62 2.27
N TYR A 457 -9.29 12.35 1.53
CA TYR A 457 -9.01 12.06 0.13
C TYR A 457 -8.45 10.64 -0.06
N ARG A 458 -7.46 10.26 0.74
CA ARG A 458 -6.90 8.90 0.79
C ARG A 458 -7.97 7.85 1.17
N ALA A 459 -8.76 8.10 2.23
CA ALA A 459 -9.78 7.18 2.72
C ALA A 459 -10.89 6.91 1.69
N LEU A 460 -11.16 7.88 0.80
CA LEU A 460 -12.09 7.74 -0.32
C LEU A 460 -11.46 7.09 -1.57
N GLY A 461 -10.21 6.68 -1.50
CA GLY A 461 -9.48 6.03 -2.61
C GLY A 461 -8.94 7.02 -3.65
N GLY A 462 -8.89 8.32 -3.34
CA GLY A 462 -8.28 9.35 -4.19
C GLY A 462 -6.76 9.38 -4.08
N GLY A 463 -6.08 9.92 -5.10
CA GLY A 463 -4.61 10.06 -5.13
C GLY A 463 -3.90 9.14 -6.12
N TRP A 464 -4.62 8.28 -6.86
CA TRP A 464 -4.07 7.48 -7.93
C TRP A 464 -3.91 8.27 -9.24
N LEU A 465 -4.89 9.12 -9.56
CA LEU A 465 -4.88 9.93 -10.77
C LEU A 465 -4.07 11.21 -10.54
N GLU A 466 -3.29 11.62 -11.52
CA GLU A 466 -2.56 12.89 -11.51
C GLU A 466 -3.50 14.06 -11.79
N THR A 467 -4.34 13.94 -12.84
CA THR A 467 -5.38 14.90 -13.25
C THR A 467 -6.76 14.24 -13.24
N SER A 468 -7.81 15.01 -13.00
CA SER A 468 -9.16 14.48 -12.94
C SER A 468 -9.62 13.97 -14.31
N GLN A 469 -10.34 12.86 -14.34
CA GLN A 469 -10.81 12.23 -15.60
C GLN A 469 -11.66 13.16 -16.48
N ARG A 470 -12.32 14.15 -15.90
CA ARG A 470 -13.14 15.12 -16.61
C ARG A 470 -12.28 16.15 -17.38
N THR A 471 -11.12 16.52 -16.84
CA THR A 471 -10.15 17.43 -17.45
C THR A 471 -9.41 16.75 -18.59
N ALA A 472 -8.97 15.49 -18.38
CA ALA A 472 -8.31 14.71 -19.42
C ALA A 472 -9.20 14.47 -20.67
N ARG A 473 -10.51 14.21 -20.48
CA ARG A 473 -11.45 14.08 -21.61
C ARG A 473 -11.75 15.39 -22.34
N ALA A 474 -11.65 16.54 -21.68
CA ALA A 474 -11.79 17.84 -22.30
C ALA A 474 -10.58 18.21 -23.16
N GLU A 475 -9.37 17.89 -22.69
CA GLU A 475 -8.12 18.11 -23.42
C GLU A 475 -7.98 17.17 -24.65
N GLU A 476 -8.48 15.93 -24.58
CA GLU A 476 -8.55 15.01 -25.74
C GLU A 476 -9.63 15.41 -26.78
N ALA A 477 -10.62 16.21 -26.38
CA ALA A 477 -11.66 16.67 -27.27
C ALA A 477 -11.32 17.99 -27.99
N ASP A 478 -10.36 18.77 -27.46
CA ASP A 478 -9.92 20.07 -28.02
C ASP A 478 -8.58 19.94 -28.82
N GLY A 479 -7.92 18.78 -28.86
CA GLY A 479 -6.72 18.51 -29.61
C GLY A 479 -6.99 17.61 -30.82
#